data_d5b5cc543394f470e0c4897c987b0d01
#
_entry.id   d5b5cc543394f470e0c4897c987b0d01
#
_cell.length_a   1.000
_cell.length_b   1.000
_cell.length_c   1.000
_cell.angle_alpha   90.00
_cell.angle_beta   90.00
_cell.angle_gamma   90.00
#
_symmetry.space_group_name_H-M   'P 1'
#
loop_
_entity.id
_entity.type
_entity.pdbx_description
1 polymer ?
#
loop_
_entity_poly.entity_id
_entity_poly.type
_entity_poly.pdbx_seq_one_letter_code
_entity_poly.pdbx_strand_id
1 'polypeptide(L)'
;MAFITNSQGGSKNETKGGPGALVLLPFTFVGRTVIDWVDNLGAATIFLFTALTKTFGRKQLFKIVEQIYYIGAKSITIIMLVSLFTGMVLGLQSYHALVKFGAQGALGSLVSLSLIMELGPVLTAIMITARAGSAITAEIGIQRISEQIDALHTMRINPLRYLVSPKIIAAIISFPLLTAVFDLVGIIGGYISGVVLLGVNAGVYLHSIQAYVDLRDIINGFIKVIVFAVIVSTVCCYQGYFAHMRKDSHGAQAVGLATTSAVVLSCVLILVSDYVVTSLLI
;
A
#
# COMPACT_ATOMS: atom_id res chain seq x y z
N MET A 1 4.21 14.16 13.14
CA MET A 1 3.20 14.07 12.07
C MET A 1 2.71 15.47 11.73
N ALA A 2 3.45 16.20 10.91
CA ALA A 2 3.06 17.54 10.46
C ALA A 2 2.55 17.41 9.04
N PHE A 3 1.26 17.23 8.89
CA PHE A 3 0.56 17.38 7.63
C PHE A 3 0.44 18.86 7.30
N ILE A 4 0.44 19.17 6.02
CA ILE A 4 0.36 20.47 5.41
C ILE A 4 -0.72 21.33 6.11
N THR A 5 -0.37 22.10 7.12
CA THR A 5 -1.24 23.11 7.67
C THR A 5 -1.15 24.35 6.81
N ASN A 6 -2.16 24.56 6.00
CA ASN A 6 -2.37 25.78 5.26
C ASN A 6 -2.76 26.90 6.26
N SER A 7 -1.79 27.59 6.85
CA SER A 7 -2.08 28.85 7.54
C SER A 7 -2.01 29.98 6.53
N GLN A 8 -3.08 30.23 5.84
CA GLN A 8 -3.39 31.54 5.30
C GLN A 8 -3.50 32.51 6.49
N GLY A 9 -2.79 33.61 6.37
CA GLY A 9 -2.67 34.64 7.40
C GLY A 9 -4.00 35.05 8.01
N GLY A 10 -4.20 34.66 9.24
CA GLY A 10 -5.24 35.15 10.11
C GLY A 10 -4.61 36.10 11.13
N SER A 11 -4.96 37.34 11.02
CA SER A 11 -4.80 38.46 11.96
C SER A 11 -4.53 38.01 13.40
N LYS A 12 -3.46 38.53 13.98
CA LYS A 12 -3.23 38.61 15.43
C LYS A 12 -4.43 39.34 16.09
N ASN A 13 -5.42 38.58 16.50
CA ASN A 13 -6.33 39.03 17.56
C ASN A 13 -5.91 38.30 18.83
N GLU A 14 -5.13 38.99 19.65
CA GLU A 14 -4.93 38.65 21.05
C GLU A 14 -6.26 38.79 21.79
N THR A 15 -7.04 37.70 21.80
CA THR A 15 -8.16 37.58 22.74
C THR A 15 -7.58 37.09 24.06
N LYS A 16 -7.59 37.99 25.07
CA LYS A 16 -7.33 37.69 26.48
C LYS A 16 -8.09 36.45 26.90
N GLY A 17 -7.34 35.34 27.15
CA GLY A 17 -7.89 34.08 27.57
C GLY A 17 -8.45 34.15 28.99
N GLY A 18 -9.76 34.08 29.13
CA GLY A 18 -10.41 33.74 30.38
C GLY A 18 -10.16 32.27 30.76
N PRO A 19 -10.36 31.86 32.03
CA PRO A 19 -10.09 30.50 32.50
C PRO A 19 -10.82 29.36 31.74
N GLY A 20 -11.87 29.69 30.97
CA GLY A 20 -12.55 28.75 30.08
C GLY A 20 -11.80 28.41 28.79
N ALA A 21 -10.85 29.24 28.35
CA ALA A 21 -10.09 29.03 27.13
C ALA A 21 -9.09 27.85 27.28
N LEU A 22 -8.63 27.57 28.49
CA LEU A 22 -7.69 26.49 28.79
C LEU A 22 -8.33 25.10 28.66
N VAL A 23 -9.61 24.97 28.95
CA VAL A 23 -10.38 23.72 28.85
C VAL A 23 -10.76 23.42 27.37
N LEU A 24 -10.91 24.45 26.53
CA LEU A 24 -11.25 24.31 25.11
C LEU A 24 -10.04 24.04 24.22
N LEU A 25 -8.81 24.27 24.67
CA LEU A 25 -7.59 24.05 23.92
C LEU A 25 -7.42 22.59 23.40
N PRO A 26 -7.63 21.53 24.22
CA PRO A 26 -7.51 20.15 23.71
C PRO A 26 -8.60 19.80 22.69
N PHE A 27 -9.82 20.31 22.87
CA PHE A 27 -10.93 20.08 21.93
C PHE A 27 -10.71 20.79 20.59
N THR A 28 -10.20 22.02 20.62
CA THR A 28 -9.87 22.74 19.38
C THR A 28 -8.69 22.16 18.66
N PHE A 29 -7.70 21.61 19.39
CA PHE A 29 -6.54 20.93 18.81
C PHE A 29 -6.98 19.61 18.11
N VAL A 30 -7.77 18.79 18.79
CA VAL A 30 -8.32 17.55 18.23
C VAL A 30 -9.24 17.85 17.04
N GLY A 31 -10.15 18.84 17.17
CA GLY A 31 -11.06 19.24 16.10
C GLY A 31 -10.31 19.72 14.85
N ARG A 32 -9.27 20.53 15.02
CA ARG A 32 -8.42 21.01 13.92
C ARG A 32 -7.68 19.84 13.24
N THR A 33 -7.11 18.94 14.02
CA THR A 33 -6.42 17.74 13.48
C THR A 33 -7.37 16.87 12.67
N VAL A 34 -8.60 16.66 13.14
CA VAL A 34 -9.61 15.88 12.41
C VAL A 34 -10.02 16.57 11.11
N ILE A 35 -10.25 17.89 11.12
CA ILE A 35 -10.58 18.66 9.92
C ILE A 35 -9.44 18.58 8.90
N ASP A 36 -8.19 18.80 9.34
CA ASP A 36 -7.01 18.68 8.46
C ASP A 36 -6.87 17.28 7.86
N TRP A 37 -7.24 16.23 8.59
CA TRP A 37 -7.28 14.85 8.09
C TRP A 37 -8.34 14.66 7.02
N VAL A 38 -9.55 15.13 7.24
CA VAL A 38 -10.66 15.03 6.29
C VAL A 38 -10.36 15.83 5.02
N ASP A 39 -9.81 17.04 5.15
CA ASP A 39 -9.41 17.86 4.00
C ASP A 39 -8.31 17.19 3.17
N ASN A 40 -7.30 16.60 3.81
CA ASN A 40 -6.25 15.87 3.11
C ASN A 40 -6.78 14.59 2.40
N LEU A 41 -7.71 13.86 3.03
CA LEU A 41 -8.38 12.72 2.39
C LEU A 41 -9.24 13.15 1.20
N GLY A 42 -9.98 14.26 1.35
CA GLY A 42 -10.76 14.86 0.26
C GLY A 42 -9.87 15.28 -0.92
N ALA A 43 -8.75 15.95 -0.63
CA ALA A 43 -7.79 16.36 -1.65
C ALA A 43 -7.16 15.16 -2.37
N ALA A 44 -6.77 14.10 -1.64
CA ALA A 44 -6.25 12.87 -2.22
C ALA A 44 -7.28 12.13 -3.09
N THR A 45 -8.55 12.14 -2.68
CA THR A 45 -9.65 11.55 -3.46
C THR A 45 -9.89 12.32 -4.76
N ILE A 46 -9.94 13.65 -4.72
CA ILE A 46 -10.08 14.50 -5.92
C ILE A 46 -8.88 14.31 -6.85
N PHE A 47 -7.67 14.21 -6.28
CA PHE A 47 -6.44 13.93 -7.02
C PHE A 47 -6.54 12.60 -7.78
N LEU A 48 -7.00 11.53 -7.11
CA LEU A 48 -7.22 10.21 -7.70
C LEU A 48 -8.24 10.26 -8.86
N PHE A 49 -9.42 10.84 -8.62
CA PHE A 49 -10.46 10.96 -9.65
C PHE A 49 -9.97 11.76 -10.86
N THR A 50 -9.26 12.86 -10.63
CA THR A 50 -8.69 13.69 -11.71
C THR A 50 -7.61 12.92 -12.50
N ALA A 51 -6.82 12.10 -11.83
CA ALA A 51 -5.84 11.25 -12.50
C ALA A 51 -6.49 10.15 -13.35
N LEU A 52 -7.54 9.50 -12.84
CA LEU A 52 -8.24 8.41 -13.54
C LEU A 52 -9.08 8.88 -14.74
N THR A 53 -9.82 9.98 -14.59
CA THR A 53 -10.72 10.47 -15.67
C THR A 53 -9.99 10.93 -16.92
N LYS A 54 -8.72 11.27 -16.84
CA LYS A 54 -7.91 11.79 -17.95
C LYS A 54 -7.01 10.74 -18.64
N THR A 55 -7.21 9.45 -18.34
CA THR A 55 -6.23 8.39 -18.63
C THR A 55 -6.21 7.90 -20.07
N PHE A 56 -7.28 8.03 -20.85
CA PHE A 56 -7.39 7.37 -22.17
C PHE A 56 -6.62 8.08 -23.29
N GLY A 57 -5.44 7.51 -23.65
CA GLY A 57 -4.67 7.90 -24.83
C GLY A 57 -3.68 6.81 -25.25
N ARG A 58 -3.67 6.46 -26.55
CA ARG A 58 -2.82 5.39 -27.12
C ARG A 58 -1.32 5.55 -26.83
N LYS A 59 -0.83 6.78 -26.63
CA LYS A 59 0.56 7.09 -26.27
C LYS A 59 0.91 6.79 -24.81
N GLN A 60 -0.09 6.52 -23.94
CA GLN A 60 0.13 6.21 -22.52
C GLN A 60 0.37 4.72 -22.29
N LEU A 61 -0.05 3.83 -23.19
CA LEU A 61 0.15 2.39 -23.05
C LEU A 61 1.62 2.03 -22.88
N PHE A 62 2.52 2.63 -23.65
CA PHE A 62 3.95 2.38 -23.52
C PHE A 62 4.49 2.74 -22.12
N LYS A 63 4.04 3.89 -21.58
CA LYS A 63 4.41 4.31 -20.22
C LYS A 63 3.84 3.39 -19.15
N ILE A 64 2.62 2.89 -19.34
CA ILE A 64 2.00 1.94 -18.41
C ILE A 64 2.84 0.65 -18.37
N VAL A 65 3.24 0.12 -19.51
CA VAL A 65 4.09 -1.09 -19.59
C VAL A 65 5.43 -0.86 -18.92
N GLU A 66 6.06 0.29 -19.13
CA GLU A 66 7.30 0.67 -18.47
C GLU A 66 7.13 0.73 -16.94
N GLN A 67 6.04 1.31 -16.46
CA GLN A 67 5.73 1.36 -15.03
C GLN A 67 5.38 -0.02 -14.45
N ILE A 68 4.70 -0.89 -15.21
CA ILE A 68 4.46 -2.29 -14.81
C ILE A 68 5.79 -3.03 -14.64
N TYR A 69 6.73 -2.85 -15.57
CA TYR A 69 8.06 -3.41 -15.42
C TYR A 69 8.79 -2.89 -14.18
N TYR A 70 8.69 -1.57 -13.94
CA TYR A 70 9.36 -0.94 -12.81
C TYR A 70 8.77 -1.34 -11.45
N ILE A 71 7.44 -1.36 -11.32
CA ILE A 71 6.75 -1.74 -10.08
C ILE A 71 6.77 -3.27 -9.92
N GLY A 72 6.43 -4.01 -10.97
CA GLY A 72 6.27 -5.46 -10.97
C GLY A 72 7.59 -6.20 -11.03
N ALA A 73 8.20 -6.26 -12.21
CA ALA A 73 9.34 -7.15 -12.47
C ALA A 73 10.53 -6.90 -11.52
N LYS A 74 10.84 -5.64 -11.23
CA LYS A 74 11.93 -5.33 -10.29
C LYS A 74 11.61 -5.66 -8.82
N SER A 75 10.35 -5.92 -8.43
CA SER A 75 9.97 -6.30 -7.07
C SER A 75 9.87 -7.82 -6.87
N ILE A 76 9.84 -8.58 -7.95
CA ILE A 76 9.54 -10.01 -7.92
C ILE A 76 10.52 -10.80 -7.03
N THR A 77 11.81 -10.52 -7.13
CA THR A 77 12.85 -11.25 -6.38
C THR A 77 12.70 -11.09 -4.86
N ILE A 78 12.45 -9.86 -4.40
CA ILE A 78 12.29 -9.60 -2.97
C ILE A 78 10.97 -10.21 -2.45
N ILE A 79 9.91 -10.17 -3.25
CA ILE A 79 8.62 -10.76 -2.92
C ILE A 79 8.71 -12.28 -2.82
N MET A 80 9.38 -12.95 -3.77
CA MET A 80 9.60 -14.40 -3.72
C MET A 80 10.39 -14.81 -2.48
N LEU A 81 11.44 -14.07 -2.15
CA LEU A 81 12.26 -14.37 -0.98
C LEU A 81 11.46 -14.22 0.32
N VAL A 82 10.78 -13.10 0.50
CA VAL A 82 9.96 -12.86 1.69
C VAL A 82 8.83 -13.87 1.80
N SER A 83 8.14 -14.17 0.70
CA SER A 83 7.06 -15.16 0.66
C SER A 83 7.53 -16.56 1.05
N LEU A 84 8.66 -17.02 0.52
CA LEU A 84 9.22 -18.32 0.84
C LEU A 84 9.45 -18.48 2.35
N PHE A 85 10.14 -17.51 2.96
CA PHE A 85 10.42 -17.57 4.40
C PHE A 85 9.16 -17.40 5.25
N THR A 86 8.24 -16.53 4.84
CA THR A 86 6.95 -16.37 5.53
C THR A 86 6.16 -17.67 5.51
N GLY A 87 6.08 -18.34 4.36
CA GLY A 87 5.43 -19.65 4.23
C GLY A 87 6.09 -20.72 5.08
N MET A 88 7.43 -20.77 5.10
CA MET A 88 8.17 -21.72 5.94
C MET A 88 7.90 -21.50 7.44
N VAL A 89 7.94 -20.26 7.90
CA VAL A 89 7.69 -19.92 9.32
C VAL A 89 6.23 -20.24 9.68
N LEU A 90 5.29 -19.86 8.82
CA LEU A 90 3.86 -20.14 9.03
C LEU A 90 3.59 -21.65 9.08
N GLY A 91 4.18 -22.43 8.18
CA GLY A 91 4.09 -23.88 8.19
C GLY A 91 4.62 -24.51 9.47
N LEU A 92 5.76 -24.02 9.96
CA LEU A 92 6.39 -24.48 11.21
C LEU A 92 5.53 -24.16 12.44
N GLN A 93 5.03 -22.93 12.54
CA GLN A 93 4.17 -22.51 13.67
C GLN A 93 2.82 -23.24 13.65
N SER A 94 2.21 -23.35 12.47
CA SER A 94 0.93 -24.04 12.31
C SER A 94 1.04 -25.53 12.64
N TYR A 95 2.13 -26.20 12.24
CA TYR A 95 2.38 -27.59 12.61
C TYR A 95 2.43 -27.78 14.10
N HIS A 96 3.22 -26.99 14.84
CA HIS A 96 3.31 -27.07 16.29
C HIS A 96 1.98 -26.84 17.01
N ALA A 97 1.14 -25.97 16.45
CA ALA A 97 -0.22 -25.78 16.99
C ALA A 97 -1.11 -26.99 16.73
N LEU A 98 -1.12 -27.53 15.50
CA LEU A 98 -1.99 -28.62 15.08
C LEU A 98 -1.62 -29.96 15.71
N VAL A 99 -0.34 -30.22 15.98
CA VAL A 99 0.11 -31.44 16.68
C VAL A 99 -0.55 -31.60 18.03
N LYS A 100 -0.75 -30.51 18.77
CA LYS A 100 -1.40 -30.54 20.10
C LYS A 100 -2.84 -31.03 20.05
N PHE A 101 -3.49 -30.89 18.91
CA PHE A 101 -4.88 -31.31 18.69
C PHE A 101 -4.99 -32.59 17.82
N GLY A 102 -3.86 -33.21 17.43
CA GLY A 102 -3.86 -34.36 16.54
C GLY A 102 -4.35 -34.06 15.10
N ALA A 103 -4.40 -32.79 14.70
CA ALA A 103 -4.99 -32.33 13.44
C ALA A 103 -3.93 -31.97 12.38
N GLN A 104 -2.80 -32.70 12.32
CA GLN A 104 -1.67 -32.43 11.43
C GLN A 104 -2.07 -32.40 9.94
N GLY A 105 -3.14 -33.17 9.57
CA GLY A 105 -3.65 -33.21 8.21
C GLY A 105 -4.23 -31.89 7.68
N ALA A 106 -4.60 -30.96 8.57
CA ALA A 106 -5.12 -29.64 8.19
C ALA A 106 -4.03 -28.58 7.95
N LEU A 107 -2.73 -28.97 7.99
CA LEU A 107 -1.63 -28.02 7.84
C LEU A 107 -1.69 -27.25 6.51
N GLY A 108 -1.92 -27.96 5.40
CA GLY A 108 -1.96 -27.36 4.07
C GLY A 108 -3.06 -26.31 3.93
N SER A 109 -4.27 -26.61 4.40
CA SER A 109 -5.40 -25.67 4.35
C SER A 109 -5.17 -24.45 5.23
N LEU A 110 -4.65 -24.63 6.45
CA LEU A 110 -4.40 -23.51 7.36
C LEU A 110 -3.34 -22.54 6.78
N VAL A 111 -2.25 -23.07 6.26
CA VAL A 111 -1.18 -22.26 5.66
C VAL A 111 -1.69 -21.53 4.42
N SER A 112 -2.36 -22.24 3.50
CA SER A 112 -2.83 -21.63 2.26
C SER A 112 -3.91 -20.56 2.49
N LEU A 113 -4.91 -20.83 3.34
CA LEU A 113 -5.94 -19.85 3.65
C LEU A 113 -5.37 -18.61 4.34
N SER A 114 -4.45 -18.79 5.30
CA SER A 114 -3.81 -17.65 5.97
C SER A 114 -2.99 -16.79 5.00
N LEU A 115 -2.32 -17.40 4.01
CA LEU A 115 -1.59 -16.68 2.99
C LEU A 115 -2.55 -15.95 2.04
N ILE A 116 -3.49 -16.65 1.44
CA ILE A 116 -4.36 -16.12 0.37
C ILE A 116 -5.28 -15.01 0.90
N MET A 117 -5.87 -15.21 2.09
CA MET A 117 -6.88 -14.28 2.60
C MET A 117 -6.29 -13.04 3.28
N GLU A 118 -5.12 -13.16 3.94
CA GLU A 118 -4.60 -12.09 4.80
C GLU A 118 -3.12 -11.76 4.52
N LEU A 119 -2.20 -12.69 4.77
CA LEU A 119 -0.78 -12.39 4.75
C LEU A 119 -0.25 -12.04 3.36
N GLY A 120 -0.71 -12.72 2.32
CA GLY A 120 -0.32 -12.47 0.94
C GLY A 120 -0.64 -11.05 0.51
N PRO A 121 -1.92 -10.63 0.55
CA PRO A 121 -2.33 -9.26 0.23
C PRO A 121 -1.58 -8.20 1.01
N VAL A 122 -1.53 -8.31 2.33
CA VAL A 122 -0.94 -7.29 3.21
C VAL A 122 0.57 -7.20 3.05
N LEU A 123 1.30 -8.33 3.14
CA LEU A 123 2.76 -8.32 3.05
C LEU A 123 3.24 -7.90 1.67
N THR A 124 2.58 -8.36 0.59
CA THR A 124 2.90 -7.91 -0.77
C THR A 124 2.72 -6.41 -0.91
N ALA A 125 1.60 -5.86 -0.41
CA ALA A 125 1.34 -4.42 -0.49
C ALA A 125 2.39 -3.61 0.29
N ILE A 126 2.79 -4.05 1.49
CA ILE A 126 3.83 -3.40 2.30
C ILE A 126 5.19 -3.46 1.58
N MET A 127 5.57 -4.61 1.01
CA MET A 127 6.85 -4.76 0.31
C MET A 127 6.91 -3.90 -0.97
N ILE A 128 5.82 -3.85 -1.74
CA ILE A 128 5.75 -2.98 -2.92
C ILE A 128 5.79 -1.51 -2.49
N THR A 129 5.11 -1.14 -1.41
CA THR A 129 5.14 0.22 -0.87
C THR A 129 6.55 0.63 -0.47
N ALA A 130 7.25 -0.22 0.26
CA ALA A 130 8.62 0.06 0.70
C ALA A 130 9.58 0.27 -0.47
N ARG A 131 9.48 -0.55 -1.52
CA ARG A 131 10.40 -0.48 -2.66
C ARG A 131 9.89 0.43 -3.78
N ALA A 132 8.73 0.15 -4.38
CA ALA A 132 8.23 0.89 -5.53
C ALA A 132 7.53 2.18 -5.13
N GLY A 133 6.76 2.15 -4.03
CA GLY A 133 6.06 3.33 -3.50
C GLY A 133 7.04 4.44 -3.10
N SER A 134 8.09 4.10 -2.36
CA SER A 134 9.15 5.05 -1.99
C SER A 134 9.83 5.65 -3.22
N ALA A 135 10.16 4.83 -4.21
CA ALA A 135 10.81 5.27 -5.44
C ALA A 135 9.88 6.19 -6.29
N ILE A 136 8.59 5.87 -6.39
CA ILE A 136 7.59 6.71 -7.07
C ILE A 136 7.50 8.09 -6.39
N THR A 137 7.43 8.12 -5.06
CA THR A 137 7.35 9.36 -4.30
C THR A 137 8.60 10.21 -4.50
N ALA A 138 9.78 9.58 -4.44
CA ALA A 138 11.06 10.27 -4.66
C ALA A 138 11.16 10.83 -6.08
N GLU A 139 10.82 10.05 -7.09
CA GLU A 139 10.86 10.47 -8.49
C GLU A 139 9.97 11.69 -8.75
N ILE A 140 8.68 11.62 -8.33
CA ILE A 140 7.75 12.75 -8.50
C ILE A 140 8.19 13.96 -7.68
N GLY A 141 8.71 13.74 -6.46
CA GLY A 141 9.22 14.80 -5.60
C GLY A 141 10.43 15.52 -6.21
N ILE A 142 11.36 14.79 -6.80
CA ILE A 142 12.51 15.36 -7.53
C ILE A 142 12.02 16.16 -8.74
N GLN A 143 11.11 15.62 -9.54
CA GLN A 143 10.53 16.32 -10.70
C GLN A 143 9.78 17.60 -10.29
N ARG A 144 9.21 17.62 -9.09
CA ARG A 144 8.55 18.80 -8.56
C ARG A 144 9.54 19.89 -8.13
N ILE A 145 10.59 19.51 -7.41
CA ILE A 145 11.59 20.46 -6.91
C ILE A 145 12.45 21.02 -8.04
N SER A 146 12.71 20.22 -9.08
CA SER A 146 13.44 20.65 -10.27
C SER A 146 12.57 21.39 -11.29
N GLU A 147 11.37 21.83 -10.91
CA GLU A 147 10.41 22.60 -11.73
C GLU A 147 9.97 21.92 -13.05
N GLN A 148 10.29 20.64 -13.22
CA GLN A 148 9.88 19.87 -14.42
C GLN A 148 8.34 19.77 -14.53
N ILE A 149 7.63 19.70 -13.41
CA ILE A 149 6.15 19.67 -13.39
C ILE A 149 5.61 21.03 -13.83
N ASP A 150 6.22 22.14 -13.44
CA ASP A 150 5.80 23.48 -13.85
C ASP A 150 6.13 23.74 -15.32
N ALA A 151 7.25 23.21 -15.83
CA ALA A 151 7.54 23.19 -17.27
C ALA A 151 6.46 22.45 -18.07
N LEU A 152 5.93 21.32 -17.57
CA LEU A 152 4.81 20.63 -18.22
C LEU A 152 3.55 21.50 -18.26
N HIS A 153 3.27 22.27 -17.19
CA HIS A 153 2.16 23.22 -17.18
C HIS A 153 2.31 24.31 -18.22
N THR A 154 3.48 24.90 -18.37
CA THR A 154 3.74 25.94 -19.39
C THR A 154 3.58 25.40 -20.82
N MET A 155 3.92 24.12 -21.03
CA MET A 155 3.70 23.40 -22.30
C MET A 155 2.24 22.96 -22.52
N ARG A 156 1.29 23.35 -21.66
CA ARG A 156 -0.13 22.91 -21.65
C ARG A 156 -0.33 21.40 -21.57
N ILE A 157 0.65 20.68 -21.04
CA ILE A 157 0.54 19.25 -20.77
C ILE A 157 0.04 19.08 -19.33
N ASN A 158 -1.04 18.32 -19.13
CA ASN A 158 -1.53 18.04 -17.78
C ASN A 158 -0.57 17.08 -17.05
N PRO A 159 0.12 17.50 -15.97
CA PRO A 159 1.11 16.66 -15.29
C PRO A 159 0.50 15.42 -14.64
N LEU A 160 -0.73 15.52 -14.11
CA LEU A 160 -1.40 14.39 -13.49
C LEU A 160 -1.63 13.27 -14.49
N ARG A 161 -2.07 13.63 -15.71
CA ARG A 161 -2.27 12.67 -16.80
C ARG A 161 -0.94 12.05 -17.26
N TYR A 162 0.12 12.83 -17.28
CA TYR A 162 1.41 12.42 -17.85
C TYR A 162 2.24 11.58 -16.89
N LEU A 163 2.24 11.91 -15.58
CA LEU A 163 3.10 11.32 -14.56
C LEU A 163 2.35 10.35 -13.63
N VAL A 164 1.17 10.74 -13.17
CA VAL A 164 0.46 10.02 -12.10
C VAL A 164 -0.39 8.89 -12.65
N SER A 165 -1.18 9.16 -13.69
CA SER A 165 -2.13 8.21 -14.26
C SER A 165 -1.49 6.87 -14.68
N PRO A 166 -0.37 6.80 -15.41
CA PRO A 166 0.26 5.53 -15.77
C PRO A 166 0.78 4.76 -14.56
N LYS A 167 1.22 5.45 -13.50
CA LYS A 167 1.71 4.81 -12.26
C LYS A 167 0.58 4.14 -11.48
N ILE A 168 -0.59 4.78 -11.37
CA ILE A 168 -1.78 4.20 -10.71
C ILE A 168 -2.26 2.95 -11.45
N ILE A 169 -2.39 3.01 -12.79
CA ILE A 169 -2.84 1.86 -13.58
C ILE A 169 -1.84 0.71 -13.48
N ALA A 170 -0.54 1.02 -13.60
CA ALA A 170 0.50 0.01 -13.45
C ALA A 170 0.47 -0.65 -12.07
N ALA A 171 0.20 0.10 -11.00
CA ALA A 171 0.03 -0.44 -9.66
C ALA A 171 -1.16 -1.41 -9.59
N ILE A 172 -2.33 -1.01 -10.10
CA ILE A 172 -3.55 -1.85 -10.10
C ILE A 172 -3.31 -3.19 -10.82
N ILE A 173 -2.46 -3.22 -11.84
CA ILE A 173 -2.13 -4.46 -12.56
C ILE A 173 -1.02 -5.25 -11.84
N SER A 174 0.02 -4.56 -11.35
CA SER A 174 1.20 -5.21 -10.78
C SER A 174 0.95 -5.82 -9.40
N PHE A 175 0.12 -5.20 -8.57
CA PHE A 175 -0.15 -5.68 -7.21
C PHE A 175 -0.79 -7.06 -7.21
N PRO A 176 -1.90 -7.33 -7.93
CA PRO A 176 -2.49 -8.67 -7.98
C PRO A 176 -1.54 -9.74 -8.53
N LEU A 177 -0.76 -9.41 -9.57
CA LEU A 177 0.22 -10.33 -10.13
C LEU A 177 1.30 -10.72 -9.12
N LEU A 178 1.82 -9.75 -8.38
CA LEU A 178 2.84 -9.99 -7.37
C LEU A 178 2.30 -10.73 -6.16
N THR A 179 1.03 -10.49 -5.78
CA THR A 179 0.36 -11.26 -4.71
C THR A 179 0.15 -12.70 -5.12
N ALA A 180 -0.25 -12.97 -6.36
CA ALA A 180 -0.34 -14.35 -6.84
C ALA A 180 1.00 -15.09 -6.77
N VAL A 181 2.11 -14.42 -7.12
CA VAL A 181 3.45 -14.98 -6.95
C VAL A 181 3.79 -15.20 -5.48
N PHE A 182 3.43 -14.25 -4.61
CA PHE A 182 3.62 -14.37 -3.16
C PHE A 182 2.91 -15.61 -2.62
N ASP A 183 1.63 -15.78 -2.92
CA ASP A 183 0.82 -16.90 -2.44
C ASP A 183 1.35 -18.25 -2.91
N LEU A 184 1.70 -18.36 -4.20
CA LEU A 184 2.27 -19.58 -4.75
C LEU A 184 3.60 -19.97 -4.08
N VAL A 185 4.52 -19.03 -3.98
CA VAL A 185 5.85 -19.27 -3.38
C VAL A 185 5.72 -19.50 -1.87
N GLY A 186 4.79 -18.82 -1.19
CA GLY A 186 4.51 -19.02 0.23
C GLY A 186 3.95 -20.42 0.53
N ILE A 187 3.03 -20.91 -0.29
CA ILE A 187 2.51 -22.28 -0.18
C ILE A 187 3.62 -23.32 -0.38
N ILE A 188 4.53 -23.08 -1.33
CA ILE A 188 5.74 -23.92 -1.52
C ILE A 188 6.63 -23.86 -0.28
N GLY A 189 6.82 -22.68 0.33
CA GLY A 189 7.55 -22.53 1.60
C GLY A 189 6.92 -23.35 2.73
N GLY A 190 5.60 -23.30 2.86
CA GLY A 190 4.84 -24.12 3.81
C GLY A 190 4.96 -25.63 3.54
N TYR A 191 4.99 -26.02 2.27
CA TYR A 191 5.25 -27.40 1.88
C TYR A 191 6.66 -27.86 2.29
N ILE A 192 7.68 -27.06 2.03
CA ILE A 192 9.06 -27.37 2.44
C ILE A 192 9.13 -27.58 3.96
N SER A 193 8.56 -26.68 4.75
CA SER A 193 8.60 -26.80 6.21
C SER A 193 7.75 -27.98 6.73
N GLY A 194 6.53 -28.14 6.22
CA GLY A 194 5.58 -29.16 6.71
C GLY A 194 5.91 -30.57 6.25
N VAL A 195 6.18 -30.73 4.96
CA VAL A 195 6.40 -32.06 4.36
C VAL A 195 7.86 -32.49 4.46
N VAL A 196 8.80 -31.63 4.00
CA VAL A 196 10.21 -32.04 3.91
C VAL A 196 10.89 -32.03 5.28
N LEU A 197 10.65 -31.02 6.12
CA LEU A 197 11.31 -30.90 7.41
C LEU A 197 10.57 -31.65 8.54
N LEU A 198 9.24 -31.61 8.56
CA LEU A 198 8.43 -32.15 9.66
C LEU A 198 7.75 -33.49 9.34
N GLY A 199 7.90 -34.02 8.12
CA GLY A 199 7.46 -35.36 7.74
C GLY A 199 5.95 -35.53 7.57
N VAL A 200 5.19 -34.47 7.36
CA VAL A 200 3.76 -34.56 7.02
C VAL A 200 3.61 -35.23 5.64
N ASN A 201 2.60 -36.07 5.48
CA ASN A 201 2.37 -36.74 4.19
C ASN A 201 2.04 -35.70 3.09
N ALA A 202 2.79 -35.71 1.99
CA ALA A 202 2.64 -34.79 0.86
C ALA A 202 1.23 -34.82 0.25
N GLY A 203 0.65 -36.03 0.11
CA GLY A 203 -0.70 -36.19 -0.40
C GLY A 203 -1.76 -35.55 0.49
N VAL A 204 -1.60 -35.69 1.81
CA VAL A 204 -2.51 -35.06 2.78
C VAL A 204 -2.40 -33.54 2.73
N TYR A 205 -1.17 -32.99 2.63
CA TYR A 205 -0.95 -31.55 2.51
C TYR A 205 -1.65 -30.97 1.27
N LEU A 206 -1.42 -31.54 0.10
CA LEU A 206 -2.02 -31.06 -1.16
C LEU A 206 -3.54 -31.28 -1.20
N HIS A 207 -4.01 -32.43 -0.73
CA HIS A 207 -5.45 -32.72 -0.66
C HIS A 207 -6.18 -31.73 0.27
N SER A 208 -5.58 -31.37 1.39
CA SER A 208 -6.20 -30.41 2.32
C SER A 208 -6.33 -29.01 1.68
N ILE A 209 -5.37 -28.57 0.88
CA ILE A 209 -5.46 -27.31 0.13
C ILE A 209 -6.63 -27.38 -0.86
N GLN A 210 -6.72 -28.44 -1.67
CA GLN A 210 -7.78 -28.61 -2.66
C GLN A 210 -9.19 -28.73 -2.06
N ALA A 211 -9.29 -29.29 -0.87
CA ALA A 211 -10.57 -29.50 -0.19
C ALA A 211 -11.12 -28.25 0.51
N TYR A 212 -10.26 -27.35 0.95
CA TYR A 212 -10.66 -26.23 1.82
C TYR A 212 -10.42 -24.84 1.23
N VAL A 213 -9.66 -24.70 0.15
CA VAL A 213 -9.45 -23.41 -0.53
C VAL A 213 -10.48 -23.24 -1.63
N ASP A 214 -11.42 -22.34 -1.42
CA ASP A 214 -12.46 -22.03 -2.39
C ASP A 214 -12.02 -20.88 -3.32
N LEU A 215 -12.59 -20.85 -4.53
CA LEU A 215 -12.38 -19.75 -5.47
C LEU A 215 -12.81 -18.40 -4.87
N ARG A 216 -13.78 -18.40 -3.98
CA ARG A 216 -14.24 -17.20 -3.28
C ARG A 216 -13.15 -16.59 -2.41
N ASP A 217 -12.35 -17.41 -1.73
CA ASP A 217 -11.25 -16.93 -0.88
C ASP A 217 -10.18 -16.22 -1.70
N ILE A 218 -9.85 -16.79 -2.86
CA ILE A 218 -8.90 -16.20 -3.81
C ILE A 218 -9.43 -14.85 -4.32
N ILE A 219 -10.70 -14.77 -4.72
CA ILE A 219 -11.30 -13.53 -5.20
C ILE A 219 -11.32 -12.46 -4.09
N ASN A 220 -11.65 -12.83 -2.87
CA ASN A 220 -11.63 -11.93 -1.73
C ASN A 220 -10.22 -11.35 -1.48
N GLY A 221 -9.18 -12.18 -1.56
CA GLY A 221 -7.79 -11.75 -1.49
C GLY A 221 -7.44 -10.74 -2.59
N PHE A 222 -7.82 -11.01 -3.85
CA PHE A 222 -7.57 -10.10 -4.97
C PHE A 222 -8.32 -8.77 -4.85
N ILE A 223 -9.54 -8.76 -4.32
CA ILE A 223 -10.30 -7.51 -4.06
C ILE A 223 -9.52 -6.63 -3.09
N LYS A 224 -9.02 -7.19 -1.98
CA LYS A 224 -8.19 -6.47 -1.00
C LYS A 224 -6.95 -5.84 -1.67
N VAL A 225 -6.25 -6.63 -2.49
CA VAL A 225 -5.03 -6.19 -3.19
C VAL A 225 -5.30 -5.02 -4.13
N ILE A 226 -6.42 -5.01 -4.86
CA ILE A 226 -6.80 -3.90 -5.75
C ILE A 226 -7.04 -2.64 -4.92
N VAL A 227 -7.73 -2.74 -3.78
CA VAL A 227 -7.94 -1.61 -2.87
C VAL A 227 -6.60 -1.07 -2.37
N PHE A 228 -5.69 -1.95 -1.94
CA PHE A 228 -4.34 -1.54 -1.50
C PHE A 228 -3.54 -0.88 -2.61
N ALA A 229 -3.61 -1.38 -3.85
CA ALA A 229 -2.94 -0.80 -5.00
C ALA A 229 -3.38 0.65 -5.25
N VAL A 230 -4.69 0.91 -5.16
CA VAL A 230 -5.26 2.27 -5.31
C VAL A 230 -4.81 3.17 -4.18
N ILE A 231 -4.88 2.73 -2.93
CA ILE A 231 -4.47 3.50 -1.75
C ILE A 231 -2.99 3.86 -1.84
N VAL A 232 -2.11 2.86 -2.00
CA VAL A 232 -0.66 3.05 -2.03
C VAL A 232 -0.23 3.97 -3.17
N SER A 233 -0.70 3.70 -4.39
CA SER A 233 -0.33 4.50 -5.55
C SER A 233 -0.79 5.95 -5.43
N THR A 234 -1.98 6.18 -4.89
CA THR A 234 -2.52 7.52 -4.65
C THR A 234 -1.71 8.28 -3.61
N VAL A 235 -1.45 7.65 -2.45
CA VAL A 235 -0.69 8.27 -1.35
C VAL A 235 0.74 8.60 -1.78
N CYS A 236 1.42 7.66 -2.43
CA CYS A 236 2.80 7.87 -2.90
C CYS A 236 2.89 8.98 -3.95
N CYS A 237 1.98 9.00 -4.92
CA CYS A 237 1.95 10.06 -5.93
C CYS A 237 1.57 11.41 -5.33
N TYR A 238 0.61 11.45 -4.41
CA TYR A 238 0.15 12.67 -3.73
C TYR A 238 1.28 13.30 -2.90
N GLN A 239 1.95 12.50 -2.05
CA GLN A 239 3.03 12.98 -1.21
C GLN A 239 4.24 13.48 -2.03
N GLY A 240 4.56 12.80 -3.14
CA GLY A 240 5.60 13.26 -4.06
C GLY A 240 5.23 14.56 -4.77
N TYR A 241 3.99 14.66 -5.27
CA TYR A 241 3.52 15.84 -6.00
C TYR A 241 3.50 17.12 -5.14
N PHE A 242 3.15 17.01 -3.86
CA PHE A 242 3.09 18.12 -2.91
C PHE A 242 4.33 18.24 -2.01
N ALA A 243 5.44 17.57 -2.34
CA ALA A 243 6.67 17.64 -1.56
C ALA A 243 7.22 19.06 -1.35
N HIS A 244 7.04 19.97 -2.34
CA HIS A 244 7.48 21.36 -2.29
C HIS A 244 6.71 22.23 -1.29
N MET A 245 5.50 21.83 -0.88
CA MET A 245 4.67 22.62 0.06
C MET A 245 5.04 22.36 1.52
N ARG A 246 6.03 21.50 1.80
CA ARG A 246 6.48 21.25 3.18
C ARG A 246 7.30 22.42 3.70
N LYS A 247 6.83 23.01 4.79
CA LYS A 247 7.43 24.21 5.42
C LYS A 247 8.78 23.94 6.10
N ASP A 248 9.02 22.70 6.52
CA ASP A 248 10.14 22.35 7.40
C ASP A 248 11.42 21.95 6.66
N SER A 249 11.41 21.92 5.31
CA SER A 249 12.57 21.46 4.53
C SER A 249 12.54 21.89 3.08
N HIS A 250 13.72 22.12 2.49
CA HIS A 250 13.89 22.56 1.10
C HIS A 250 14.71 21.54 0.31
N GLY A 251 14.46 21.45 -0.99
CA GLY A 251 15.26 20.61 -1.89
C GLY A 251 15.18 19.11 -1.57
N ALA A 252 16.31 18.42 -1.59
CA ALA A 252 16.41 16.97 -1.40
C ALA A 252 15.88 16.48 -0.06
N GLN A 253 15.99 17.27 1.01
CA GLN A 253 15.47 16.93 2.32
C GLN A 253 13.94 16.82 2.31
N ALA A 254 13.24 17.71 1.58
CA ALA A 254 11.79 17.65 1.43
C ALA A 254 11.34 16.35 0.75
N VAL A 255 12.09 15.88 -0.27
CA VAL A 255 11.83 14.61 -0.95
C VAL A 255 12.00 13.43 0.01
N GLY A 256 13.07 13.40 0.81
CA GLY A 256 13.31 12.35 1.79
C GLY A 256 12.17 12.24 2.82
N LEU A 257 11.75 13.39 3.38
CA LEU A 257 10.63 13.43 4.32
C LEU A 257 9.28 13.05 3.66
N ALA A 258 9.06 13.46 2.40
CA ALA A 258 7.87 13.06 1.65
C ALA A 258 7.83 11.55 1.44
N THR A 259 8.96 10.96 1.08
CA THR A 259 9.10 9.51 0.85
C THR A 259 8.83 8.72 2.12
N THR A 260 9.46 9.10 3.23
CA THR A 260 9.22 8.43 4.52
C THR A 260 7.76 8.55 4.97
N SER A 261 7.17 9.73 4.85
CA SER A 261 5.76 9.95 5.21
C SER A 261 4.82 9.16 4.30
N ALA A 262 5.12 9.06 3.00
CA ALA A 262 4.32 8.28 2.05
C ALA A 262 4.31 6.80 2.43
N VAL A 263 5.48 6.22 2.73
CA VAL A 263 5.59 4.80 3.11
C VAL A 263 4.86 4.52 4.42
N VAL A 264 5.12 5.31 5.47
CA VAL A 264 4.47 5.13 6.77
C VAL A 264 2.95 5.27 6.67
N LEU A 265 2.47 6.31 6.00
CA LEU A 265 1.04 6.53 5.83
C LEU A 265 0.38 5.40 5.02
N SER A 266 1.03 4.96 3.94
CA SER A 266 0.53 3.84 3.14
C SER A 266 0.44 2.55 3.96
N CYS A 267 1.46 2.21 4.77
CA CYS A 267 1.42 1.03 5.63
C CYS A 267 0.27 1.08 6.66
N VAL A 268 0.06 2.24 7.28
CA VAL A 268 -1.07 2.41 8.22
C VAL A 268 -2.42 2.26 7.50
N LEU A 269 -2.56 2.88 6.32
CA LEU A 269 -3.80 2.78 5.54
C LEU A 269 -4.05 1.37 5.00
N ILE A 270 -3.00 0.60 4.64
CA ILE A 270 -3.13 -0.81 4.28
C ILE A 270 -3.77 -1.59 5.45
N LEU A 271 -3.23 -1.47 6.66
CA LEU A 271 -3.75 -2.20 7.83
C LEU A 271 -5.18 -1.79 8.20
N VAL A 272 -5.49 -0.50 8.14
CA VAL A 272 -6.86 -0.01 8.40
C VAL A 272 -7.83 -0.50 7.34
N SER A 273 -7.46 -0.38 6.06
CA SER A 273 -8.31 -0.83 4.95
C SER A 273 -8.46 -2.35 4.90
N ASP A 274 -7.43 -3.10 5.31
CA ASP A 274 -7.50 -4.55 5.44
C ASP A 274 -8.62 -4.96 6.40
N TYR A 275 -8.63 -4.39 7.61
CA TYR A 275 -9.69 -4.64 8.58
C TYR A 275 -11.09 -4.29 8.04
N VAL A 276 -11.23 -3.12 7.40
CA VAL A 276 -12.52 -2.66 6.85
C VAL A 276 -12.99 -3.58 5.73
N VAL A 277 -12.11 -3.92 4.78
CA VAL A 277 -12.48 -4.77 3.65
C VAL A 277 -12.79 -6.19 4.12
N THR A 278 -12.01 -6.75 5.05
CA THR A 278 -12.29 -8.06 5.65
C THR A 278 -13.67 -8.09 6.32
N SER A 279 -13.99 -7.06 7.11
CA SER A 279 -15.29 -6.93 7.78
C SER A 279 -16.47 -6.82 6.81
N LEU A 280 -16.25 -6.36 5.58
CA LEU A 280 -17.30 -6.27 4.54
C LEU A 280 -17.42 -7.56 3.71
N LEU A 281 -16.38 -8.39 3.65
CA LEU A 281 -16.35 -9.61 2.85
C LEU A 281 -16.78 -10.86 3.60
N ILE A 282 -16.70 -10.84 4.92
CA ILE A 282 -17.20 -11.89 5.82
C ILE A 282 -18.69 -11.67 6.08
#